data_a0a7f03f16124e8d604d1bbb6d35e4b9
#
_entry.id   a0a7f03f16124e8d604d1bbb6d35e4b9
#
_cell.length_a   1.000
_cell.length_b   1.000
_cell.length_c   1.000
_cell.angle_alpha   90.00
_cell.angle_beta   90.00
_cell.angle_gamma   90.00
#
_symmetry.space_group_name_H-M   'P 1'
#
loop_
_entity.id
_entity.type
_entity.pdbx_description
1 polymer ?
#
loop_
_entity_poly.entity_id
_entity_poly.type
_entity_poly.pdbx_seq_one_letter_code
_entity_poly.pdbx_strand_id
1 'polypeptide(L)'
;MLFRSQGMTEQTRPLPDDFFKDWKQREALAESMIPVIGKLYRERNVSTYMYGNNMVNKSVIDLMKSHRFVRQVEMNELSEFDTAPMLDAIAKLQLGPAHLDLGKMVVKFQKGGNGRSIQDFVHDELAEIVGSDIKPLPEPQDVVLYGFGRIGRLVARILIDKAGGGDVLRLRAIVIRK
;
A
#
# COMPACT_ATOMS: atom_id res chain seq x y z
N MET A 1 7.41 47.91 -33.58
CA MET A 1 7.92 46.65 -33.01
C MET A 1 6.73 45.89 -32.52
N LEU A 2 6.27 44.91 -33.33
CA LEU A 2 5.04 44.12 -33.06
C LEU A 2 5.44 42.89 -32.27
N PHE A 3 5.04 42.77 -30.99
CA PHE A 3 5.12 41.56 -30.23
C PHE A 3 4.08 40.58 -30.71
N ARG A 4 4.55 39.56 -31.38
CA ARG A 4 3.76 38.37 -31.78
C ARG A 4 3.53 37.53 -30.53
N SER A 5 2.32 37.53 -29.98
CA SER A 5 1.91 36.59 -28.93
C SER A 5 1.89 35.18 -29.56
N GLN A 6 2.85 34.34 -29.11
CA GLN A 6 2.80 32.91 -29.44
C GLN A 6 1.60 32.32 -28.73
N GLY A 7 0.76 31.62 -29.50
CA GLY A 7 -0.47 31.01 -29.03
C GLY A 7 -0.20 30.01 -27.91
N MET A 8 -0.85 30.26 -26.79
CA MET A 8 -1.09 29.24 -25.79
C MET A 8 -1.96 28.18 -26.46
N THR A 9 -1.40 26.98 -26.60
CA THR A 9 -2.19 25.79 -26.96
C THR A 9 -3.33 25.67 -25.95
N GLU A 10 -4.57 25.82 -26.40
CA GLU A 10 -5.77 25.52 -25.65
C GLU A 10 -5.65 24.05 -25.18
N GLN A 11 -5.31 23.85 -23.91
CA GLN A 11 -5.45 22.55 -23.28
C GLN A 11 -6.95 22.29 -23.24
N THR A 12 -7.42 21.46 -24.16
CA THR A 12 -8.82 21.00 -24.22
C THR A 12 -9.12 20.36 -22.88
N ARG A 13 -10.01 20.97 -22.09
CA ARG A 13 -10.46 20.39 -20.81
C ARG A 13 -11.09 19.04 -21.11
N PRO A 14 -10.67 17.96 -20.39
CA PRO A 14 -11.28 16.64 -20.58
C PRO A 14 -12.80 16.73 -20.38
N LEU A 15 -13.55 16.00 -21.18
CA LEU A 15 -14.99 15.92 -21.04
C LEU A 15 -15.39 15.22 -19.73
N PRO A 16 -16.57 15.52 -19.15
CA PRO A 16 -17.03 14.85 -17.93
C PRO A 16 -17.02 13.32 -18.03
N ASP A 17 -17.37 12.78 -19.20
CA ASP A 17 -17.37 11.33 -19.46
C ASP A 17 -15.98 10.69 -19.39
N ASP A 18 -14.92 11.43 -19.75
CA ASP A 18 -13.55 10.96 -19.66
C ASP A 18 -13.12 10.80 -18.17
N PHE A 19 -13.57 11.71 -17.31
CA PHE A 19 -13.32 11.60 -15.86
C PHE A 19 -14.02 10.40 -15.24
N PHE A 20 -15.26 10.10 -15.64
CA PHE A 20 -15.99 8.93 -15.16
C PHE A 20 -15.36 7.63 -15.65
N LYS A 21 -14.87 7.62 -16.88
CA LYS A 21 -14.16 6.47 -17.44
C LYS A 21 -12.85 6.21 -16.71
N ASP A 22 -12.04 7.24 -16.49
CA ASP A 22 -10.79 7.15 -15.71
C ASP A 22 -11.07 6.67 -14.28
N TRP A 23 -12.08 7.24 -13.61
CA TRP A 23 -12.49 6.80 -12.29
C TRP A 23 -12.82 5.30 -12.23
N LYS A 24 -13.65 4.81 -13.15
CA LYS A 24 -14.02 3.39 -13.21
C LYS A 24 -12.80 2.48 -13.42
N GLN A 25 -11.84 2.91 -14.23
CA GLN A 25 -10.62 2.14 -14.44
C GLN A 25 -9.76 2.08 -13.19
N ARG A 26 -9.59 3.20 -12.48
CA ARG A 26 -8.87 3.26 -11.20
C ARG A 26 -9.56 2.43 -10.13
N GLU A 27 -10.87 2.50 -10.04
CA GLU A 27 -11.68 1.72 -9.12
C GLU A 27 -11.47 0.22 -9.35
N ALA A 28 -11.54 -0.25 -10.61
CA ALA A 28 -11.32 -1.64 -10.97
C ALA A 28 -9.89 -2.10 -10.65
N LEU A 29 -8.87 -1.25 -10.86
CA LEU A 29 -7.49 -1.56 -10.46
C LEU A 29 -7.36 -1.65 -8.95
N ALA A 30 -7.89 -0.68 -8.19
CA ALA A 30 -7.87 -0.71 -6.74
C ALA A 30 -8.59 -1.94 -6.17
N GLU A 31 -9.70 -2.35 -6.78
CA GLU A 31 -10.42 -3.57 -6.43
C GLU A 31 -9.53 -4.81 -6.65
N SER A 32 -8.84 -4.90 -7.78
CA SER A 32 -7.94 -6.01 -8.10
C SER A 32 -6.73 -6.10 -7.16
N MET A 33 -6.27 -4.99 -6.59
CA MET A 33 -5.16 -4.95 -5.65
C MET A 33 -5.50 -5.56 -4.29
N ILE A 34 -6.75 -5.50 -3.84
CA ILE A 34 -7.16 -5.95 -2.50
C ILE A 34 -6.80 -7.43 -2.24
N PRO A 35 -7.18 -8.39 -3.09
CA PRO A 35 -6.82 -9.79 -2.86
C PRO A 35 -5.31 -10.03 -2.88
N VAL A 36 -4.55 -9.32 -3.70
CA VAL A 36 -3.09 -9.44 -3.78
C VAL A 36 -2.44 -8.95 -2.48
N ILE A 37 -2.84 -7.77 -1.99
CA ILE A 37 -2.40 -7.23 -0.70
C ILE A 37 -2.73 -8.20 0.43
N GLY A 38 -3.95 -8.73 0.46
CA GLY A 38 -4.40 -9.67 1.46
C GLY A 38 -3.61 -10.99 1.44
N LYS A 39 -3.29 -11.50 0.25
CA LYS A 39 -2.49 -12.71 0.07
C LYS A 39 -1.05 -12.51 0.56
N LEU A 40 -0.38 -11.43 0.17
CA LEU A 40 0.96 -11.08 0.63
C LEU A 40 1.02 -10.99 2.16
N TYR A 41 0.02 -10.37 2.77
CA TYR A 41 -0.06 -10.23 4.21
C TYR A 41 -0.25 -11.59 4.91
N ARG A 42 -1.26 -12.37 4.51
CA ARG A 42 -1.60 -13.63 5.20
C ARG A 42 -0.58 -14.75 4.99
N GLU A 43 -0.07 -14.90 3.76
CA GLU A 43 0.78 -16.04 3.41
C GLU A 43 2.26 -15.77 3.71
N ARG A 44 2.69 -14.50 3.67
CA ARG A 44 4.12 -14.13 3.75
C ARG A 44 4.44 -13.10 4.81
N ASN A 45 3.42 -12.61 5.52
CA ASN A 45 3.55 -11.51 6.48
C ASN A 45 4.20 -10.26 5.89
N VAL A 46 3.90 -9.99 4.61
CA VAL A 46 4.32 -8.77 3.92
C VAL A 46 3.20 -7.74 4.02
N SER A 47 3.45 -6.68 4.78
CA SER A 47 2.53 -5.55 4.92
C SER A 47 2.86 -4.46 3.91
N THR A 48 1.88 -4.03 3.13
CA THR A 48 2.03 -2.97 2.14
C THR A 48 1.54 -1.63 2.67
N TYR A 49 2.27 -0.59 2.32
CA TYR A 49 2.01 0.79 2.73
C TYR A 49 2.00 1.73 1.52
N MET A 50 1.32 2.84 1.67
CA MET A 50 1.34 3.98 0.76
C MET A 50 1.71 5.24 1.55
N TYR A 51 2.99 5.63 1.48
CA TYR A 51 3.53 6.75 2.28
C TYR A 51 3.15 6.65 3.76
N GLY A 52 3.43 5.48 4.35
CA GLY A 52 3.15 5.18 5.75
C GLY A 52 1.69 4.79 6.06
N ASN A 53 0.74 4.97 5.14
CA ASN A 53 -0.63 4.50 5.31
C ASN A 53 -0.71 3.00 4.99
N ASN A 54 -1.15 2.20 5.96
CA ASN A 54 -1.33 0.76 5.77
C ASN A 54 -2.43 0.50 4.73
N MET A 55 -2.15 -0.37 3.76
CA MET A 55 -3.09 -0.77 2.70
C MET A 55 -3.83 -2.08 3.02
N VAL A 56 -3.40 -2.82 4.05
CA VAL A 56 -4.02 -4.10 4.44
C VAL A 56 -5.40 -3.83 5.05
N ASN A 57 -6.40 -4.64 4.67
CA ASN A 57 -7.79 -4.53 5.13
C ASN A 57 -8.46 -3.18 4.82
N LYS A 58 -8.07 -2.54 3.72
CA LYS A 58 -8.70 -1.30 3.25
C LYS A 58 -9.78 -1.56 2.22
N SER A 59 -10.75 -0.66 2.16
CA SER A 59 -11.75 -0.63 1.08
C SER A 59 -11.14 -0.08 -0.21
N VAL A 60 -11.79 -0.32 -1.35
CA VAL A 60 -11.44 0.27 -2.66
C VAL A 60 -11.28 1.78 -2.55
N ILE A 61 -12.26 2.44 -1.93
CA ILE A 61 -12.27 3.90 -1.77
C ILE A 61 -11.10 4.38 -0.89
N ASP A 62 -10.73 3.63 0.15
CA ASP A 62 -9.60 4.01 1.00
C ASP A 62 -8.26 3.84 0.29
N LEU A 63 -8.13 2.82 -0.58
CA LEU A 63 -6.96 2.67 -1.46
C LEU A 63 -6.84 3.86 -2.42
N MET A 64 -7.93 4.24 -3.08
CA MET A 64 -7.96 5.40 -3.97
C MET A 64 -7.65 6.71 -3.23
N LYS A 65 -8.15 6.88 -1.99
CA LYS A 65 -7.80 8.02 -1.14
C LYS A 65 -6.32 8.05 -0.78
N SER A 66 -5.70 6.88 -0.55
CA SER A 66 -4.27 6.78 -0.25
C SER A 66 -3.42 7.26 -1.44
N HIS A 67 -3.80 6.93 -2.68
CA HIS A 67 -3.13 7.46 -3.88
C HIS A 67 -3.27 8.99 -3.98
N ARG A 68 -4.47 9.52 -3.71
CA ARG A 68 -4.69 10.98 -3.70
C ARG A 68 -3.83 11.69 -2.65
N PHE A 69 -3.61 11.06 -1.48
CA PHE A 69 -2.77 11.61 -0.42
C PHE A 69 -1.31 11.78 -0.88
N VAL A 70 -0.78 10.86 -1.67
CA VAL A 70 0.59 10.95 -2.20
C VAL A 70 0.80 12.20 -3.05
N ARG A 71 -0.22 12.63 -3.80
CA ARG A 71 -0.19 13.88 -4.57
C ARG A 71 0.12 15.09 -3.69
N GLN A 72 -0.39 15.10 -2.45
CA GLN A 72 -0.17 16.20 -1.51
C GLN A 72 1.23 16.17 -0.89
N VAL A 73 1.83 14.97 -0.73
CA VAL A 73 3.14 14.80 -0.07
C VAL A 73 4.30 14.95 -1.05
N GLU A 74 4.21 14.31 -2.22
CA GLU A 74 5.32 14.23 -3.20
C GLU A 74 5.14 15.18 -4.39
N MET A 75 4.03 15.89 -4.48
CA MET A 75 3.65 16.69 -5.65
C MET A 75 3.71 15.87 -6.97
N ASN A 76 3.53 14.56 -6.86
CA ASN A 76 3.56 13.60 -7.95
C ASN A 76 2.21 12.91 -8.07
N GLU A 77 1.68 12.78 -9.29
CA GLU A 77 0.40 12.14 -9.55
C GLU A 77 0.55 10.61 -9.60
N LEU A 78 0.92 10.01 -8.46
CA LEU A 78 0.91 8.56 -8.33
C LEU A 78 -0.51 8.03 -8.46
N SER A 79 -0.71 7.07 -9.35
CA SER A 79 -2.00 6.49 -9.64
C SER A 79 -2.03 4.97 -9.43
N GLU A 80 -3.21 4.41 -9.45
CA GLU A 80 -3.44 2.97 -9.44
C GLU A 80 -2.80 2.28 -10.66
N PHE A 81 -2.69 2.98 -11.80
CA PHE A 81 -2.00 2.49 -13.00
C PHE A 81 -0.50 2.28 -12.78
N ASP A 82 0.11 3.05 -11.88
CA ASP A 82 1.53 2.95 -11.54
C ASP A 82 1.78 1.88 -10.48
N THR A 83 0.88 1.78 -9.51
CA THR A 83 1.06 0.93 -8.33
C THR A 83 0.62 -0.51 -8.54
N ALA A 84 -0.42 -0.76 -9.33
CA ALA A 84 -0.89 -2.12 -9.59
C ALA A 84 0.16 -3.00 -10.28
N PRO A 85 0.86 -2.57 -11.36
CA PRO A 85 1.94 -3.36 -11.95
C PRO A 85 3.11 -3.62 -11.00
N MET A 86 3.42 -2.65 -10.13
CA MET A 86 4.47 -2.81 -9.12
C MET A 86 4.07 -3.86 -8.08
N LEU A 87 2.82 -3.81 -7.60
CA LEU A 87 2.27 -4.80 -6.67
C LEU A 87 2.25 -6.20 -7.27
N ASP A 88 1.89 -6.33 -8.53
CA ASP A 88 1.89 -7.60 -9.26
C ASP A 88 3.31 -8.18 -9.41
N ALA A 89 4.31 -7.34 -9.64
CA ALA A 89 5.70 -7.76 -9.69
C ALA A 89 6.19 -8.26 -8.32
N ILE A 90 5.84 -7.56 -7.25
CA ILE A 90 6.13 -7.95 -5.86
C ILE A 90 5.48 -9.30 -5.54
N ALA A 91 4.22 -9.50 -5.93
CA ALA A 91 3.47 -10.71 -5.63
C ALA A 91 4.05 -11.98 -6.29
N LYS A 92 4.78 -11.85 -7.38
CA LYS A 92 5.46 -12.97 -8.08
C LYS A 92 6.71 -13.45 -7.37
N LEU A 93 7.31 -12.63 -6.50
CA LEU A 93 8.51 -13.00 -5.75
C LEU A 93 8.16 -13.81 -4.51
N GLN A 94 9.03 -14.74 -4.14
CA GLN A 94 8.97 -15.44 -2.86
C GLN A 94 9.65 -14.56 -1.81
N LEU A 95 8.86 -13.75 -1.11
CA LEU A 95 9.36 -12.80 -0.12
C LEU A 95 9.23 -13.36 1.29
N GLY A 96 10.23 -13.07 2.12
CA GLY A 96 10.11 -13.15 3.56
C GLY A 96 9.30 -11.98 4.14
N PRO A 97 9.04 -11.99 5.46
CA PRO A 97 8.28 -10.95 6.14
C PRO A 97 8.90 -9.57 5.95
N ALA A 98 8.09 -8.60 5.55
CA ALA A 98 8.56 -7.25 5.28
C ALA A 98 7.46 -6.20 5.38
N HIS A 99 7.90 -4.95 5.53
CA HIS A 99 7.05 -3.76 5.42
C HIS A 99 7.44 -3.00 4.15
N LEU A 100 6.61 -3.04 3.13
CA LEU A 100 6.89 -2.46 1.82
C LEU A 100 6.06 -1.22 1.59
N ASP A 101 6.71 -0.09 1.36
CA ASP A 101 6.02 1.14 0.95
C ASP A 101 5.94 1.21 -0.58
N LEU A 102 4.81 0.74 -1.10
CA LEU A 102 4.54 0.65 -2.53
C LEU A 102 4.64 2.02 -3.23
N GLY A 103 4.14 3.07 -2.59
CA GLY A 103 4.21 4.41 -3.16
C GLY A 103 5.64 4.91 -3.32
N LYS A 104 6.48 4.71 -2.30
CA LYS A 104 7.90 5.08 -2.37
C LYS A 104 8.66 4.26 -3.40
N MET A 105 8.36 2.97 -3.53
CA MET A 105 8.98 2.09 -4.54
C MET A 105 8.66 2.56 -5.96
N VAL A 106 7.40 2.89 -6.25
CA VAL A 106 7.01 3.40 -7.57
C VAL A 106 7.71 4.73 -7.87
N VAL A 107 7.72 5.68 -6.94
CA VAL A 107 8.41 6.97 -7.13
C VAL A 107 9.91 6.76 -7.34
N LYS A 108 10.54 5.84 -6.60
CA LYS A 108 11.95 5.48 -6.78
C LYS A 108 12.20 4.90 -8.18
N PHE A 109 11.31 4.03 -8.65
CA PHE A 109 11.37 3.48 -10.00
C PHE A 109 11.21 4.56 -11.07
N GLN A 110 10.25 5.46 -10.94
CA GLN A 110 10.02 6.56 -11.89
C GLN A 110 11.22 7.52 -11.97
N LYS A 111 11.90 7.78 -10.84
CA LYS A 111 13.07 8.68 -10.78
C LYS A 111 14.38 8.02 -11.23
N GLY A 112 14.51 6.72 -11.09
CA GLY A 112 15.79 6.01 -11.28
C GLY A 112 15.72 4.74 -12.12
N GLY A 113 14.57 4.41 -12.71
CA GLY A 113 14.36 3.15 -13.43
C GLY A 113 15.15 3.00 -14.75
N ASN A 114 15.61 4.11 -15.35
CA ASN A 114 16.52 4.15 -16.51
C ASN A 114 16.28 3.08 -17.59
N GLY A 115 14.99 2.82 -17.94
CA GLY A 115 14.63 1.83 -18.97
C GLY A 115 14.63 0.37 -18.49
N ARG A 116 14.81 0.12 -17.17
CA ARG A 116 14.70 -1.23 -16.59
C ARG A 116 13.24 -1.67 -16.52
N SER A 117 13.01 -2.98 -16.54
CA SER A 117 11.68 -3.51 -16.28
C SER A 117 11.29 -3.34 -14.80
N ILE A 118 9.99 -3.25 -14.52
CA ILE A 118 9.49 -3.22 -13.14
C ILE A 118 9.92 -4.49 -12.39
N GLN A 119 9.93 -5.64 -13.06
CA GLN A 119 10.32 -6.93 -12.49
C GLN A 119 11.79 -6.92 -12.03
N ASP A 120 12.69 -6.46 -12.87
CA ASP A 120 14.12 -6.38 -12.53
C ASP A 120 14.36 -5.40 -11.39
N PHE A 121 13.69 -4.24 -11.43
CA PHE A 121 13.77 -3.26 -10.35
C PHE A 121 13.30 -3.84 -9.03
N VAL A 122 12.13 -4.49 -8.99
CA VAL A 122 11.56 -5.07 -7.78
C VAL A 122 12.44 -6.21 -7.25
N HIS A 123 12.97 -7.05 -8.14
CA HIS A 123 13.88 -8.13 -7.75
C HIS A 123 15.14 -7.60 -7.07
N ASP A 124 15.77 -6.57 -7.64
CA ASP A 124 16.99 -5.98 -7.08
C ASP A 124 16.71 -5.21 -5.77
N GLU A 125 15.60 -4.47 -5.71
CA GLU A 125 15.23 -3.69 -4.53
C GLU A 125 14.89 -4.59 -3.32
N LEU A 126 14.36 -5.78 -3.60
CA LEU A 126 13.94 -6.73 -2.57
C LEU A 126 14.88 -7.95 -2.44
N ALA A 127 16.07 -7.89 -3.06
CA ALA A 127 17.00 -9.02 -3.10
C ALA A 127 17.35 -9.60 -1.72
N GLU A 128 17.42 -8.74 -0.69
CA GLU A 128 17.74 -9.16 0.68
C GLU A 128 16.65 -10.02 1.35
N ILE A 129 15.40 -9.87 0.88
CA ILE A 129 14.24 -10.58 1.46
C ILE A 129 13.66 -11.65 0.54
N VAL A 130 14.16 -11.75 -0.70
CA VAL A 130 13.76 -12.80 -1.64
C VAL A 130 14.33 -14.15 -1.17
N GLY A 131 13.48 -15.17 -1.12
CA GLY A 131 13.87 -16.52 -0.72
C GLY A 131 14.13 -16.69 0.79
N SER A 132 13.88 -15.68 1.61
CA SER A 132 14.03 -15.80 3.04
C SER A 132 12.80 -16.47 3.67
N ASP A 133 12.98 -17.68 4.22
CA ASP A 133 11.96 -18.41 4.99
C ASP A 133 11.87 -17.92 6.45
N ILE A 134 12.38 -16.74 6.75
CA ILE A 134 12.37 -16.19 8.10
C ILE A 134 10.92 -15.89 8.48
N LYS A 135 10.36 -16.75 9.32
CA LYS A 135 9.12 -16.42 10.01
C LYS A 135 9.47 -15.43 11.13
N PRO A 136 8.78 -14.29 11.23
CA PRO A 136 9.10 -13.27 12.23
C PRO A 136 8.94 -13.82 13.66
N LEU A 137 8.01 -14.76 13.85
CA LEU A 137 7.79 -15.50 15.08
C LEU A 137 7.42 -16.94 14.71
N PRO A 138 8.02 -17.96 15.36
CA PRO A 138 7.68 -19.36 15.11
C PRO A 138 6.21 -19.67 15.47
N GLU A 139 5.67 -18.94 16.45
CA GLU A 139 4.29 -19.03 16.89
C GLU A 139 3.73 -17.63 17.19
N PRO A 140 2.40 -17.42 17.01
CA PRO A 140 1.76 -16.16 17.38
C PRO A 140 1.91 -15.89 18.88
N GLN A 141 2.23 -14.65 19.25
CA GLN A 141 2.32 -14.23 20.64
C GLN A 141 0.96 -13.81 21.19
N ASP A 142 0.60 -14.38 22.33
CA ASP A 142 -0.61 -14.03 23.04
C ASP A 142 -0.41 -12.73 23.84
N VAL A 143 -1.29 -11.79 23.69
CA VAL A 143 -1.31 -10.51 24.38
C VAL A 143 -2.49 -10.49 25.37
N VAL A 144 -2.19 -10.18 26.63
CA VAL A 144 -3.20 -9.96 27.67
C VAL A 144 -3.18 -8.49 28.05
N LEU A 145 -4.31 -7.82 27.94
CA LEU A 145 -4.47 -6.43 28.37
C LEU A 145 -4.95 -6.41 29.83
N TYR A 146 -4.15 -5.83 30.73
CA TYR A 146 -4.56 -5.59 32.10
C TYR A 146 -5.06 -4.16 32.25
N GLY A 147 -6.38 -4.01 32.34
CA GLY A 147 -7.10 -2.74 32.35
C GLY A 147 -7.73 -2.41 30.98
N PHE A 148 -8.99 -1.97 31.01
CA PHE A 148 -9.78 -1.63 29.83
C PHE A 148 -10.38 -0.22 29.91
N GLY A 149 -9.56 0.73 30.40
CA GLY A 149 -9.86 2.16 30.39
C GLY A 149 -9.69 2.77 29.01
N ARG A 150 -9.49 4.08 28.93
CA ARG A 150 -9.30 4.80 27.65
C ARG A 150 -8.14 4.23 26.84
N ILE A 151 -6.98 4.05 27.46
CA ILE A 151 -5.77 3.52 26.81
C ILE A 151 -5.97 2.06 26.43
N GLY A 152 -6.44 1.20 27.34
CA GLY A 152 -6.65 -0.23 27.04
C GLY A 152 -7.58 -0.46 25.86
N ARG A 153 -8.64 0.33 25.70
CA ARG A 153 -9.54 0.27 24.55
C ARG A 153 -8.87 0.70 23.23
N LEU A 154 -7.99 1.71 23.26
CA LEU A 154 -7.22 2.11 22.10
C LEU A 154 -6.22 1.03 21.70
N VAL A 155 -5.48 0.47 22.66
CA VAL A 155 -4.52 -0.60 22.40
C VAL A 155 -5.21 -1.84 21.84
N ALA A 156 -6.37 -2.23 22.37
CA ALA A 156 -7.15 -3.35 21.86
C ALA A 156 -7.56 -3.12 20.39
N ARG A 157 -8.03 -1.94 20.03
CA ARG A 157 -8.37 -1.59 18.64
C ARG A 157 -7.15 -1.68 17.71
N ILE A 158 -6.01 -1.12 18.16
CA ILE A 158 -4.76 -1.18 17.38
C ILE A 158 -4.31 -2.64 17.22
N LEU A 159 -4.37 -3.46 18.26
CA LEU A 159 -4.02 -4.87 18.18
C LEU A 159 -4.92 -5.61 17.18
N ILE A 160 -6.23 -5.41 17.23
CA ILE A 160 -7.17 -6.04 16.30
C ILE A 160 -6.91 -5.56 14.85
N ASP A 161 -6.71 -4.26 14.66
CA ASP A 161 -6.45 -3.67 13.33
C ASP A 161 -5.11 -4.15 12.73
N LYS A 162 -4.07 -4.28 13.57
CA LYS A 162 -2.72 -4.68 13.14
C LYS A 162 -2.51 -6.19 13.10
N ALA A 163 -3.15 -6.94 14.00
CA ALA A 163 -2.96 -8.39 14.09
C ALA A 163 -3.73 -9.17 13.01
N GLY A 164 -4.75 -8.57 12.39
CA GLY A 164 -5.55 -9.26 11.37
C GLY A 164 -6.06 -10.62 11.85
N GLY A 165 -5.62 -11.69 11.19
CA GLY A 165 -5.96 -13.07 11.55
C GLY A 165 -5.29 -13.60 12.83
N GLY A 166 -4.40 -12.83 13.46
CA GLY A 166 -3.72 -13.23 14.69
C GLY A 166 -2.47 -14.09 14.47
N ASP A 167 -1.86 -13.99 13.29
CA ASP A 167 -0.69 -14.79 12.93
C ASP A 167 0.61 -14.32 13.61
N VAL A 168 0.64 -13.09 14.11
CA VAL A 168 1.80 -12.50 14.81
C VAL A 168 1.46 -12.20 16.26
N LEU A 169 0.42 -11.39 16.50
CA LEU A 169 -0.06 -11.02 17.83
C LEU A 169 -1.53 -11.39 17.97
N ARG A 170 -1.91 -11.99 19.08
CA ARG A 170 -3.31 -12.34 19.37
C ARG A 170 -3.75 -11.70 20.67
N LEU A 171 -4.79 -10.88 20.62
CA LEU A 171 -5.45 -10.42 21.84
C LEU A 171 -6.22 -11.59 22.48
N ARG A 172 -5.65 -12.17 23.53
CA ARG A 172 -6.14 -13.40 24.15
C ARG A 172 -7.12 -13.15 25.27
N ALA A 173 -6.85 -12.12 26.06
CA ALA A 173 -7.70 -11.78 27.21
C ALA A 173 -7.63 -10.29 27.55
N ILE A 174 -8.68 -9.81 28.18
CA ILE A 174 -8.77 -8.47 28.78
C ILE A 174 -9.15 -8.67 30.24
N VAL A 175 -8.29 -8.22 31.14
CA VAL A 175 -8.51 -8.27 32.59
C VAL A 175 -8.98 -6.90 33.07
N ILE A 176 -10.15 -6.86 33.69
CA ILE A 176 -10.73 -5.64 34.25
C ILE A 176 -10.71 -5.76 35.77
N ARG A 177 -10.16 -4.73 36.41
CA ARG A 177 -10.24 -4.62 37.87
C ARG A 177 -11.65 -4.15 38.26
N LYS A 178 -12.30 -4.89 39.13
CA LYS A 178 -13.56 -4.44 39.76
C LYS A 178 -13.30 -3.30 40.73
#